data_cbc5e5fc45a1138f1c64a1249536b4f1
#
_entry.id   cbc5e5fc45a1138f1c64a1249536b4f1
#
_cell.length_a   1.000
_cell.length_b   1.000
_cell.length_c   1.000
_cell.angle_alpha   90.00
_cell.angle_beta   90.00
_cell.angle_gamma   90.00
#
_symmetry.space_group_name_H-M   'P 1'
#
loop_
_entity.id
_entity.type
_entity.pdbx_description
1 polymer ?
#
loop_
_entity_poly.entity_id
_entity_poly.type
_entity_poly.pdbx_seq_one_letter_code
_entity_poly.pdbx_strand_id
1 'polypeptide(L)'
;MESDVKSFLRQLLDKLHVIDYVKPEDIPNIDLYMDQITTFMDKQLEGCKRHPEDKILTKTMINNYAKNNLLPPPSKKKYSKEHVLTLIFIYYFKNILSISDIQTILNPLTEKYFGNKDDFNMLDIYNEVFSLESEESKKLLKDIGKKYNIANQTFNDFPEEDQKFLRSFSFICMLSFDVYNKKMIIEQVIDDLSSDSNEKKVSS
;
A
#
# COMPACT_ATOMS: atom_id res chain seq x y z
N MET A 1 15.22 -10.67 27.67
CA MET A 1 14.88 -11.30 26.36
C MET A 1 13.37 -11.36 26.08
N GLU A 2 12.55 -12.03 26.88
CA GLU A 2 11.09 -12.07 26.64
C GLU A 2 10.41 -10.68 26.81
N SER A 3 10.89 -9.87 27.75
CA SER A 3 10.48 -8.48 27.95
C SER A 3 10.77 -7.59 26.74
N ASP A 4 11.91 -7.77 26.09
CA ASP A 4 12.34 -6.93 24.96
C ASP A 4 11.55 -7.25 23.69
N VAL A 5 11.25 -8.54 23.47
CA VAL A 5 10.37 -8.99 22.37
C VAL A 5 8.95 -8.43 22.54
N LYS A 6 8.40 -8.50 23.76
CA LYS A 6 7.07 -7.95 24.05
C LYS A 6 7.03 -6.44 23.85
N SER A 7 8.08 -5.73 24.30
CA SER A 7 8.20 -4.28 24.12
C SER A 7 8.30 -3.90 22.64
N PHE A 8 9.15 -4.59 21.88
CA PHE A 8 9.30 -4.39 20.44
C PHE A 8 8.00 -4.66 19.67
N LEU A 9 7.34 -5.78 19.95
CA LEU A 9 6.06 -6.12 19.31
C LEU A 9 4.96 -5.11 19.66
N ARG A 10 4.97 -4.56 20.89
CA ARG A 10 4.03 -3.51 21.28
C ARG A 10 4.25 -2.22 20.50
N GLN A 11 5.50 -1.79 20.34
CA GLN A 11 5.85 -0.63 19.51
C GLN A 11 5.49 -0.83 18.03
N LEU A 12 5.62 -2.06 17.50
CA LEU A 12 5.18 -2.39 16.15
C LEU A 12 3.67 -2.39 16.04
N LEU A 13 2.95 -2.91 17.02
CA LEU A 13 1.49 -2.87 17.08
C LEU A 13 1.00 -1.43 17.05
N ASP A 14 1.56 -0.57 17.90
CA ASP A 14 1.20 0.85 17.94
C ASP A 14 1.44 1.52 16.58
N LYS A 15 2.54 1.19 15.90
CA LYS A 15 2.83 1.70 14.55
C LYS A 15 1.89 1.14 13.48
N LEU A 16 1.58 -0.15 13.52
CA LEU A 16 0.69 -0.78 12.53
C LEU A 16 -0.78 -0.36 12.71
N HIS A 17 -1.21 -0.11 13.95
CA HIS A 17 -2.52 0.50 14.20
C HIS A 17 -2.65 1.93 13.66
N VAL A 18 -1.53 2.65 13.50
CA VAL A 18 -1.51 3.98 12.87
C VAL A 18 -1.54 3.89 11.34
N ILE A 19 -1.24 2.72 10.75
CA ILE A 19 -1.42 2.42 9.33
C ILE A 19 -2.86 1.91 9.09
N ASP A 20 -3.84 2.51 9.77
CA ASP A 20 -5.24 2.20 9.52
C ASP A 20 -5.59 2.71 8.10
N TYR A 21 -6.16 1.84 7.28
CA TYR A 21 -6.60 2.23 5.94
C TYR A 21 -7.65 3.32 6.05
N VAL A 22 -7.66 4.22 5.09
CA VAL A 22 -8.63 5.30 5.04
C VAL A 22 -10.03 4.70 4.93
N LYS A 23 -10.84 4.85 5.97
CA LYS A 23 -12.20 4.31 5.96
C LYS A 23 -13.08 5.08 4.97
N PRO A 24 -13.93 4.39 4.21
CA PRO A 24 -14.80 5.05 3.23
C PRO A 24 -15.71 6.14 3.81
N GLU A 25 -16.10 6.01 5.07
CA GLU A 25 -16.87 7.02 5.81
C GLU A 25 -16.08 8.30 6.12
N ASP A 26 -14.76 8.22 6.21
CA ASP A 26 -13.89 9.37 6.45
C ASP A 26 -13.63 10.18 5.17
N ILE A 27 -13.91 9.59 3.99
CA ILE A 27 -13.77 10.28 2.71
C ILE A 27 -14.94 11.25 2.51
N PRO A 28 -14.69 12.56 2.32
CA PRO A 28 -15.75 13.55 2.13
C PRO A 28 -16.70 13.19 0.98
N ASN A 29 -18.00 13.29 1.21
CA ASN A 29 -19.02 13.03 0.20
C ASN A 29 -19.29 14.27 -0.67
N ILE A 30 -18.24 15.01 -1.01
CA ILE A 30 -18.24 16.17 -1.90
C ILE A 30 -17.00 16.13 -2.79
N ASP A 31 -17.10 16.74 -3.96
CA ASP A 31 -15.95 16.87 -4.85
C ASP A 31 -14.91 17.86 -4.28
N LEU A 32 -13.65 17.44 -4.24
CA LEU A 32 -12.53 18.18 -3.65
C LEU A 32 -11.70 18.88 -4.72
N TYR A 33 -11.22 20.10 -4.42
CA TYR A 33 -10.17 20.74 -5.22
C TYR A 33 -8.79 20.10 -4.93
N MET A 34 -7.82 20.33 -5.81
CA MET A 34 -6.46 19.79 -5.71
C MET A 34 -5.82 20.00 -4.33
N ASP A 35 -5.97 21.20 -3.74
CA ASP A 35 -5.41 21.52 -2.43
C ASP A 35 -6.10 20.76 -1.30
N GLN A 36 -7.40 20.57 -1.42
CA GLN A 36 -8.19 19.84 -0.43
C GLN A 36 -7.84 18.34 -0.46
N ILE A 37 -7.69 17.75 -1.67
CA ILE A 37 -7.35 16.33 -1.78
C ILE A 37 -5.93 16.04 -1.30
N THR A 38 -4.96 16.91 -1.60
CA THR A 38 -3.59 16.74 -1.07
C THR A 38 -3.55 16.86 0.45
N THR A 39 -4.28 17.81 1.03
CA THR A 39 -4.39 17.98 2.49
C THR A 39 -5.10 16.79 3.13
N PHE A 40 -6.18 16.30 2.53
CA PHE A 40 -6.90 15.13 3.00
C PHE A 40 -6.00 13.89 3.02
N MET A 41 -5.34 13.59 1.90
CA MET A 41 -4.43 12.44 1.80
C MET A 41 -3.26 12.54 2.80
N ASP A 42 -2.69 13.74 2.97
CA ASP A 42 -1.57 13.96 3.89
C ASP A 42 -1.97 13.72 5.35
N LYS A 43 -3.21 14.11 5.71
CA LYS A 43 -3.76 13.89 7.05
C LYS A 43 -4.13 12.43 7.30
N GLN A 44 -4.84 11.79 6.36
CA GLN A 44 -5.33 10.43 6.53
C GLN A 44 -4.20 9.37 6.51
N LEU A 45 -3.14 9.65 5.77
CA LEU A 45 -1.99 8.75 5.65
C LEU A 45 -0.75 9.26 6.43
N GLU A 46 -0.95 10.16 7.39
CA GLU A 46 0.15 10.71 8.21
C GLU A 46 0.96 9.61 8.91
N GLY A 47 0.28 8.59 9.41
CA GLY A 47 0.90 7.42 10.04
C GLY A 47 1.80 6.59 9.14
N CYS A 48 1.66 6.72 7.80
CA CYS A 48 2.51 6.04 6.83
C CYS A 48 3.82 6.78 6.53
N LYS A 49 4.01 7.99 7.05
CA LYS A 49 5.24 8.76 6.86
C LYS A 49 6.39 8.16 7.66
N ARG A 50 7.56 8.03 7.04
CA ARG A 50 8.79 7.66 7.73
C ARG A 50 9.34 8.83 8.54
N HIS A 51 9.27 10.04 7.95
CA HIS A 51 9.69 11.29 8.57
C HIS A 51 8.55 12.32 8.50
N PRO A 52 8.40 13.23 9.48
CA PRO A 52 7.30 14.20 9.52
C PRO A 52 7.23 15.10 8.26
N GLU A 53 8.38 15.37 7.63
CA GLU A 53 8.50 16.16 6.40
C GLU A 53 8.11 15.43 5.12
N ASP A 54 7.96 14.11 5.16
CA ASP A 54 7.59 13.31 4.01
C ASP A 54 6.22 13.74 3.46
N LYS A 55 6.12 13.78 2.13
CA LYS A 55 4.87 14.09 1.44
C LYS A 55 4.20 12.82 0.94
N ILE A 56 2.96 12.62 1.32
CA ILE A 56 2.13 11.49 0.87
C ILE A 56 1.89 11.60 -0.64
N LEU A 57 1.24 12.67 -1.07
CA LEU A 57 1.00 13.01 -2.46
C LEU A 57 1.17 14.52 -2.67
N THR A 58 1.90 14.90 -3.70
CA THR A 58 2.02 16.30 -4.12
C THR A 58 1.09 16.58 -5.30
N LYS A 59 0.77 17.85 -5.53
CA LYS A 59 0.02 18.30 -6.72
C LYS A 59 0.69 17.82 -8.02
N THR A 60 2.03 17.87 -8.08
CA THR A 60 2.81 17.40 -9.23
C THR A 60 2.62 15.91 -9.45
N MET A 61 2.63 15.09 -8.40
CA MET A 61 2.40 13.65 -8.51
C MET A 61 1.00 13.35 -9.03
N ILE A 62 -0.05 13.98 -8.47
CA ILE A 62 -1.44 13.78 -8.91
C ILE A 62 -1.62 14.21 -10.38
N ASN A 63 -1.04 15.33 -10.79
CA ASN A 63 -1.06 15.76 -12.18
C ASN A 63 -0.34 14.76 -13.12
N ASN A 64 0.76 14.18 -12.67
CA ASN A 64 1.47 13.16 -13.44
C ASN A 64 0.66 11.87 -13.56
N TYR A 65 -0.08 11.47 -12.51
CA TYR A 65 -0.97 10.31 -12.59
C TYR A 65 -2.11 10.52 -13.60
N ALA A 66 -2.71 11.71 -13.62
CA ALA A 66 -3.73 12.04 -14.62
C ALA A 66 -3.15 12.06 -16.04
N LYS A 67 -1.94 12.64 -16.24
CA LYS A 67 -1.27 12.66 -17.56
C LYS A 67 -0.89 11.26 -18.07
N ASN A 68 -0.58 10.35 -17.18
CA ASN A 68 -0.21 8.96 -17.50
C ASN A 68 -1.41 8.00 -17.44
N ASN A 69 -2.63 8.49 -17.46
CA ASN A 69 -3.88 7.70 -17.42
C ASN A 69 -3.98 6.73 -16.22
N LEU A 70 -3.28 7.03 -15.12
CA LEU A 70 -3.40 6.29 -13.85
C LEU A 70 -4.58 6.78 -13.01
N LEU A 71 -4.99 8.02 -13.23
CA LEU A 71 -6.10 8.66 -12.55
C LEU A 71 -7.03 9.26 -13.60
N PRO A 72 -8.32 8.96 -13.59
CA PRO A 72 -9.29 9.63 -14.46
C PRO A 72 -9.21 11.16 -14.34
N PRO A 73 -9.47 11.92 -15.40
CA PRO A 73 -9.38 13.37 -15.38
C PRO A 73 -10.44 13.97 -14.44
N PRO A 74 -10.09 15.00 -13.63
CA PRO A 74 -11.03 15.67 -12.75
C PRO A 74 -12.09 16.44 -13.55
N SER A 75 -13.34 16.45 -13.07
CA SER A 75 -14.41 17.27 -13.64
C SER A 75 -14.35 18.71 -13.09
N LYS A 76 -14.23 19.71 -13.97
CA LYS A 76 -14.14 21.13 -13.57
C LYS A 76 -13.09 21.40 -12.48
N LYS A 77 -11.94 20.73 -12.58
CA LYS A 77 -10.82 20.79 -11.59
C LYS A 77 -11.17 20.21 -10.21
N LYS A 78 -12.23 19.44 -10.09
CA LYS A 78 -12.67 18.79 -8.86
C LYS A 78 -12.53 17.28 -8.98
N TYR A 79 -12.17 16.67 -7.89
CA TYR A 79 -11.93 15.23 -7.70
C TYR A 79 -13.03 14.63 -6.85
N SER A 80 -13.74 13.64 -7.38
CA SER A 80 -14.80 12.91 -6.68
C SER A 80 -14.25 11.95 -5.62
N LYS A 81 -15.13 11.36 -4.82
CA LYS A 81 -14.78 10.28 -3.88
C LYS A 81 -14.02 9.13 -4.55
N GLU A 82 -14.40 8.76 -5.76
CA GLU A 82 -13.74 7.69 -6.52
C GLU A 82 -12.29 8.04 -6.91
N HIS A 83 -12.01 9.31 -7.20
CA HIS A 83 -10.62 9.76 -7.38
C HIS A 83 -9.81 9.56 -6.10
N VAL A 84 -10.39 9.85 -4.92
CA VAL A 84 -9.71 9.63 -3.63
C VAL A 84 -9.40 8.15 -3.43
N LEU A 85 -10.38 7.26 -3.68
CA LEU A 85 -10.19 5.81 -3.59
C LEU A 85 -9.07 5.33 -4.53
N THR A 86 -9.07 5.81 -5.78
CA THR A 86 -8.03 5.49 -6.77
C THR A 86 -6.66 5.99 -6.30
N LEU A 87 -6.57 7.21 -5.74
CA LEU A 87 -5.32 7.76 -5.21
C LEU A 87 -4.79 6.97 -4.00
N ILE A 88 -5.66 6.41 -3.18
CA ILE A 88 -5.26 5.52 -2.08
C ILE A 88 -4.62 4.26 -2.64
N PHE A 89 -5.22 3.60 -3.64
CA PHE A 89 -4.60 2.45 -4.31
C PHE A 89 -3.25 2.82 -4.93
N ILE A 90 -3.16 3.92 -5.68
CA ILE A 90 -1.90 4.40 -6.25
C ILE A 90 -0.85 4.63 -5.16
N TYR A 91 -1.23 5.21 -4.02
CA TYR A 91 -0.32 5.46 -2.91
C TYR A 91 0.32 4.17 -2.39
N TYR A 92 -0.45 3.11 -2.18
CA TYR A 92 0.08 1.83 -1.71
C TYR A 92 0.94 1.14 -2.78
N PHE A 93 0.53 1.18 -4.04
CA PHE A 93 1.26 0.51 -5.12
C PHE A 93 2.55 1.22 -5.52
N LYS A 94 2.58 2.55 -5.54
CA LYS A 94 3.73 3.34 -6.04
C LYS A 94 5.07 3.04 -5.36
N ASN A 95 5.04 2.50 -4.14
CA ASN A 95 6.24 2.18 -3.38
C ASN A 95 6.79 0.77 -3.68
N ILE A 96 6.03 -0.04 -4.42
CA ILE A 96 6.32 -1.46 -4.67
C ILE A 96 6.41 -1.74 -6.17
N LEU A 97 5.54 -1.11 -6.97
CA LEU A 97 5.32 -1.40 -8.38
C LEU A 97 5.76 -0.25 -9.28
N SER A 98 6.08 -0.56 -10.52
CA SER A 98 6.31 0.43 -11.56
C SER A 98 5.01 1.13 -11.97
N ILE A 99 5.11 2.29 -12.61
CA ILE A 99 3.94 3.01 -13.14
C ILE A 99 3.17 2.15 -14.17
N SER A 100 3.87 1.40 -15.02
CA SER A 100 3.25 0.50 -16.00
C SER A 100 2.46 -0.63 -15.33
N ASP A 101 3.00 -1.22 -14.27
CA ASP A 101 2.28 -2.26 -13.52
C ASP A 101 1.01 -1.71 -12.87
N ILE A 102 1.10 -0.52 -12.28
CA ILE A 102 -0.06 0.15 -11.70
C ILE A 102 -1.11 0.45 -12.76
N GLN A 103 -0.72 0.88 -13.98
CA GLN A 103 -1.64 1.06 -15.10
C GLN A 103 -2.33 -0.24 -15.47
N THR A 104 -1.59 -1.32 -15.58
CA THR A 104 -2.12 -2.64 -15.94
C THR A 104 -3.23 -3.09 -14.98
N ILE A 105 -3.09 -2.84 -13.68
CA ILE A 105 -4.08 -3.26 -12.68
C ILE A 105 -5.20 -2.24 -12.45
N LEU A 106 -4.94 -0.93 -12.54
CA LEU A 106 -5.94 0.08 -12.24
C LEU A 106 -6.79 0.50 -13.45
N ASN A 107 -6.23 0.51 -14.67
CA ASN A 107 -6.98 0.95 -15.84
C ASN A 107 -8.26 0.11 -16.09
N PRO A 108 -8.23 -1.23 -16.05
CA PRO A 108 -9.45 -2.02 -16.22
C PRO A 108 -10.50 -1.74 -15.12
N LEU A 109 -10.06 -1.44 -13.90
CA LEU A 109 -10.96 -1.09 -12.80
C LEU A 109 -11.59 0.28 -13.01
N THR A 110 -10.80 1.29 -13.36
CA THR A 110 -11.30 2.64 -13.58
C THR A 110 -12.17 2.73 -14.85
N GLU A 111 -11.80 2.04 -15.94
CA GLU A 111 -12.59 2.00 -17.16
C GLU A 111 -13.99 1.40 -16.94
N LYS A 112 -14.09 0.39 -16.09
CA LYS A 112 -15.34 -0.33 -15.87
C LYS A 112 -16.19 0.19 -14.72
N TYR A 113 -15.57 0.63 -13.64
CA TYR A 113 -16.25 0.89 -12.37
C TYR A 113 -16.21 2.35 -11.92
N PHE A 114 -15.37 3.20 -12.52
CA PHE A 114 -15.30 4.61 -12.18
C PHE A 114 -16.48 5.38 -12.77
N GLY A 115 -17.19 6.12 -11.91
CA GLY A 115 -18.42 6.86 -12.31
C GLY A 115 -19.63 5.96 -12.53
N ASN A 116 -19.50 4.67 -12.30
CA ASN A 116 -20.63 3.74 -12.42
C ASN A 116 -21.60 3.96 -11.25
N LYS A 117 -22.88 4.13 -11.59
CA LYS A 117 -23.98 4.31 -10.61
C LYS A 117 -24.83 3.06 -10.45
N ASP A 118 -24.55 2.04 -11.25
CA ASP A 118 -25.24 0.77 -11.25
C ASP A 118 -24.64 -0.20 -10.22
N ASP A 119 -24.90 -1.49 -10.33
CA ASP A 119 -24.72 -2.53 -9.31
C ASP A 119 -23.38 -2.55 -8.58
N PHE A 120 -22.25 -2.29 -9.25
CA PHE A 120 -20.92 -2.30 -8.64
C PHE A 120 -20.08 -1.09 -9.06
N ASN A 121 -19.40 -0.47 -8.10
CA ASN A 121 -18.60 0.72 -8.30
C ASN A 121 -17.25 0.66 -7.55
N MET A 122 -16.43 1.70 -7.68
CA MET A 122 -15.10 1.77 -7.03
C MET A 122 -15.16 1.66 -5.50
N LEU A 123 -16.25 2.09 -4.86
CA LEU A 123 -16.42 2.00 -3.42
C LEU A 123 -16.63 0.55 -2.97
N ASP A 124 -17.39 -0.23 -3.72
CA ASP A 124 -17.64 -1.63 -3.41
C ASP A 124 -16.34 -2.44 -3.51
N ILE A 125 -15.54 -2.19 -4.56
CA ILE A 125 -14.22 -2.81 -4.73
C ILE A 125 -13.31 -2.43 -3.55
N TYR A 126 -13.30 -1.16 -3.17
CA TYR A 126 -12.50 -0.69 -2.06
C TYR A 126 -12.88 -1.39 -0.75
N ASN A 127 -14.19 -1.45 -0.44
CA ASN A 127 -14.69 -2.11 0.76
C ASN A 127 -14.31 -3.58 0.81
N GLU A 128 -14.46 -4.30 -0.30
CA GLU A 128 -14.12 -5.72 -0.37
C GLU A 128 -12.63 -5.95 -0.12
N VAL A 129 -11.75 -5.21 -0.82
CA VAL A 129 -10.29 -5.36 -0.67
C VAL A 129 -9.84 -5.04 0.74
N PHE A 130 -10.32 -3.93 1.32
CA PHE A 130 -9.86 -3.51 2.65
C PHE A 130 -10.54 -4.26 3.81
N SER A 131 -11.65 -4.99 3.55
CA SER A 131 -12.23 -5.89 4.55
C SER A 131 -11.27 -7.00 4.97
N LEU A 132 -10.33 -7.39 4.11
CA LEU A 132 -9.35 -8.45 4.35
C LEU A 132 -8.17 -8.02 5.25
N GLU A 133 -7.98 -6.71 5.42
CA GLU A 133 -6.79 -6.14 6.06
C GLU A 133 -6.62 -6.55 7.53
N SER A 134 -7.69 -6.49 8.31
CA SER A 134 -7.62 -6.71 9.77
C SER A 134 -7.13 -8.12 10.15
N GLU A 135 -7.48 -9.13 9.35
CA GLU A 135 -7.01 -10.50 9.58
C GLU A 135 -5.56 -10.67 9.14
N GLU A 136 -5.19 -10.10 8.00
CA GLU A 136 -3.83 -10.17 7.47
C GLU A 136 -2.83 -9.42 8.36
N SER A 137 -3.20 -8.29 8.95
CA SER A 137 -2.37 -7.55 9.91
C SER A 137 -2.04 -8.39 11.15
N LYS A 138 -3.01 -9.17 11.66
CA LYS A 138 -2.76 -10.08 12.80
C LYS A 138 -1.81 -11.23 12.45
N LYS A 139 -1.91 -11.78 11.24
CA LYS A 139 -1.00 -12.83 10.74
C LYS A 139 0.40 -12.27 10.57
N LEU A 140 0.52 -11.07 9.99
CA LEU A 140 1.79 -10.37 9.82
C LEU A 140 2.52 -10.14 11.14
N LEU A 141 1.83 -9.67 12.18
CA LEU A 141 2.41 -9.47 13.50
C LEU A 141 2.99 -10.74 14.12
N LYS A 142 2.27 -11.86 13.99
CA LYS A 142 2.75 -13.15 14.48
C LYS A 142 4.00 -13.60 13.71
N ASP A 143 4.03 -13.39 12.42
CA ASP A 143 5.18 -13.74 11.57
C ASP A 143 6.41 -12.88 11.91
N ILE A 144 6.25 -11.58 12.02
CA ILE A 144 7.31 -10.64 12.44
C ILE A 144 7.88 -11.05 13.81
N GLY A 145 7.01 -11.39 14.77
CA GLY A 145 7.44 -11.85 16.10
C GLY A 145 8.28 -13.13 16.05
N LYS A 146 7.90 -14.10 15.20
CA LYS A 146 8.70 -15.32 14.99
C LYS A 146 10.07 -15.00 14.39
N LYS A 147 10.11 -14.18 13.34
CA LYS A 147 11.36 -13.76 12.67
C LYS A 147 12.30 -13.00 13.61
N TYR A 148 11.74 -12.12 14.43
CA TYR A 148 12.52 -11.40 15.45
C TYR A 148 13.17 -12.36 16.46
N ASN A 149 12.42 -13.36 16.94
CA ASN A 149 12.96 -14.39 17.84
C ASN A 149 14.07 -15.22 17.19
N ILE A 150 13.89 -15.62 15.91
CA ILE A 150 14.91 -16.36 15.16
C ILE A 150 16.19 -15.51 15.02
N ALA A 151 16.04 -14.25 14.60
CA ALA A 151 17.17 -13.34 14.44
C ALA A 151 17.97 -13.14 15.75
N ASN A 152 17.27 -13.05 16.89
CA ASN A 152 17.92 -12.92 18.20
C ASN A 152 18.71 -14.16 18.67
N GLN A 153 18.51 -15.30 18.01
CA GLN A 153 19.25 -16.54 18.28
C GLN A 153 20.45 -16.75 17.34
N THR A 154 20.70 -15.80 16.43
CA THR A 154 21.85 -15.83 15.51
C THR A 154 23.09 -15.19 16.14
N PHE A 155 24.26 -15.49 15.59
CA PHE A 155 25.56 -14.86 15.93
C PHE A 155 25.99 -14.99 17.39
N ASN A 156 25.64 -16.08 18.08
CA ASN A 156 25.98 -16.28 19.49
C ASN A 156 27.50 -16.44 19.75
N ASP A 157 28.23 -16.92 18.72
CA ASP A 157 29.69 -17.14 18.81
C ASP A 157 30.51 -15.91 18.37
N PHE A 158 29.85 -14.81 18.02
CA PHE A 158 30.49 -13.55 17.63
C PHE A 158 30.78 -12.66 18.85
N PRO A 159 31.72 -11.68 18.74
CA PRO A 159 31.97 -10.72 19.81
C PRO A 159 30.68 -10.05 20.29
N GLU A 160 30.55 -9.90 21.61
CA GLU A 160 29.31 -9.40 22.23
C GLU A 160 28.94 -8.00 21.73
N GLU A 161 29.95 -7.16 21.47
CA GLU A 161 29.79 -5.82 20.89
C GLU A 161 29.16 -5.81 19.51
N ASP A 162 29.37 -6.86 18.70
CA ASP A 162 28.84 -6.99 17.34
C ASP A 162 27.46 -7.66 17.28
N GLN A 163 27.14 -8.50 18.27
CA GLN A 163 25.92 -9.34 18.24
C GLN A 163 24.65 -8.53 18.06
N LYS A 164 24.53 -7.37 18.71
CA LYS A 164 23.32 -6.52 18.58
C LYS A 164 23.10 -6.05 17.15
N PHE A 165 24.16 -5.59 16.49
CA PHE A 165 24.09 -5.14 15.10
C PHE A 165 23.80 -6.30 14.18
N LEU A 166 24.53 -7.41 14.30
CA LEU A 166 24.40 -8.60 13.43
C LEU A 166 23.00 -9.25 13.53
N ARG A 167 22.42 -9.33 14.72
CA ARG A 167 21.04 -9.79 14.94
C ARG A 167 20.02 -8.86 14.30
N SER A 168 20.21 -7.54 14.43
CA SER A 168 19.36 -6.57 13.73
C SER A 168 19.49 -6.70 12.21
N PHE A 169 20.70 -6.89 11.70
CA PHE A 169 20.96 -7.12 10.28
C PHE A 169 20.27 -8.41 9.79
N SER A 170 20.40 -9.51 10.54
CA SER A 170 19.69 -10.77 10.24
C SER A 170 18.18 -10.57 10.15
N PHE A 171 17.61 -9.84 11.11
CA PHE A 171 16.18 -9.54 11.11
C PHE A 171 15.76 -8.72 9.88
N ILE A 172 16.53 -7.67 9.54
CA ILE A 172 16.30 -6.86 8.34
C ILE A 172 16.36 -7.73 7.07
N CYS A 173 17.35 -8.63 6.96
CA CYS A 173 17.47 -9.55 5.82
C CYS A 173 16.23 -10.46 5.70
N MET A 174 15.75 -11.03 6.78
CA MET A 174 14.56 -11.89 6.78
C MET A 174 13.32 -11.14 6.27
N LEU A 175 13.11 -9.90 6.74
CA LEU A 175 12.01 -9.06 6.27
C LEU A 175 12.19 -8.65 4.80
N SER A 176 13.42 -8.36 4.38
CA SER A 176 13.73 -7.99 3.00
C SER A 176 13.49 -9.14 2.03
N PHE A 177 13.81 -10.38 2.43
CA PHE A 177 13.51 -11.58 1.62
C PHE A 177 12.01 -11.76 1.43
N ASP A 178 11.20 -11.52 2.45
CA ASP A 178 9.74 -11.57 2.33
C ASP A 178 9.22 -10.53 1.32
N VAL A 179 9.67 -9.28 1.47
CA VAL A 179 9.27 -8.19 0.57
C VAL A 179 9.66 -8.53 -0.88
N TYR A 180 10.88 -9.02 -1.08
CA TYR A 180 11.38 -9.39 -2.41
C TYR A 180 10.54 -10.52 -3.03
N ASN A 181 10.32 -11.61 -2.30
CA ASN A 181 9.55 -12.76 -2.77
C ASN A 181 8.09 -12.37 -3.08
N LYS A 182 7.45 -11.60 -2.19
CA LYS A 182 6.09 -11.11 -2.42
C LYS A 182 6.00 -10.20 -3.64
N LYS A 183 7.00 -9.32 -3.82
CA LYS A 183 7.07 -8.45 -4.99
C LYS A 183 7.16 -9.28 -6.28
N MET A 184 8.02 -10.27 -6.34
CA MET A 184 8.13 -11.16 -7.51
C MET A 184 6.79 -11.84 -7.84
N ILE A 185 6.06 -12.32 -6.83
CA ILE A 185 4.75 -12.96 -7.03
C ILE A 185 3.75 -11.94 -7.56
N ILE A 186 3.73 -10.72 -7.03
CA ILE A 186 2.84 -9.64 -7.50
C ILE A 186 3.13 -9.33 -8.98
N GLU A 187 4.40 -9.15 -9.34
CA GLU A 187 4.82 -8.87 -10.72
C GLU A 187 4.41 -10.01 -11.66
N GLN A 188 4.58 -11.28 -11.26
CA GLN A 188 4.13 -12.43 -12.06
C GLN A 188 2.61 -12.41 -12.29
N VAL A 189 1.81 -12.14 -11.27
CA VAL A 189 0.34 -12.04 -11.41
C VAL A 189 -0.04 -10.90 -12.37
N ILE A 190 0.67 -9.77 -12.34
CA ILE A 190 0.44 -8.64 -13.25
C ILE A 190 0.78 -9.04 -14.71
N ASP A 191 1.89 -9.77 -14.91
CA ASP A 191 2.30 -10.26 -16.24
C ASP A 191 1.26 -11.23 -16.82
N ASP A 192 0.72 -12.13 -16.01
CA ASP A 192 -0.34 -13.05 -16.40
C ASP A 192 -1.62 -12.31 -16.81
N LEU A 193 -2.05 -11.30 -16.04
CA LEU A 193 -3.20 -10.44 -16.38
C LEU A 193 -3.00 -9.68 -17.70
N SER A 194 -1.77 -9.23 -17.98
CA SER A 194 -1.42 -8.54 -19.22
C SER A 194 -1.51 -9.47 -20.44
N SER A 195 -1.08 -10.71 -20.28
CA SER A 195 -1.09 -11.73 -21.33
C SER A 195 -2.52 -12.11 -21.73
N ASP A 196 -3.39 -12.37 -20.74
CA ASP A 196 -4.81 -12.68 -20.95
C ASP A 196 -5.56 -11.55 -21.68
N SER A 197 -5.19 -10.31 -21.36
CA SER A 197 -5.80 -9.11 -21.98
C SER A 197 -5.42 -8.96 -23.46
N ASN A 198 -4.20 -9.37 -23.84
CA ASN A 198 -3.71 -9.32 -25.19
C ASN A 198 -4.31 -10.45 -26.06
N GLU A 199 -4.47 -11.66 -25.52
CA GLU A 199 -5.10 -12.77 -26.23
C GLU A 199 -6.57 -12.46 -26.59
N LYS A 200 -7.32 -11.83 -25.68
CA LYS A 200 -8.71 -11.41 -25.94
C LYS A 200 -8.84 -10.34 -27.02
N LYS A 201 -7.83 -9.45 -27.16
CA LYS A 201 -7.82 -8.40 -28.20
C LYS A 201 -7.44 -8.95 -29.59
N VAL A 202 -6.73 -10.07 -29.67
CA VAL A 202 -6.35 -10.71 -30.95
C VAL A 202 -7.45 -11.61 -31.48
N SER A 203 -8.36 -12.10 -30.62
CA SER A 203 -9.47 -13.00 -30.95
C SER A 203 -10.82 -12.31 -31.21
N SER A 204 -10.88 -10.98 -31.14
CA SER A 204 -12.06 -10.14 -31.43
C SER A 204 -11.82 -9.26 -32.66
#